data_646567bd861250d0ab47da482c71914e
#
_entry.id   646567bd861250d0ab47da482c71914e
#
_cell.length_a   1.000
_cell.length_b   1.000
_cell.length_c   1.000
_cell.angle_alpha   90.00
_cell.angle_beta   90.00
_cell.angle_gamma   90.00
#
_symmetry.space_group_name_H-M   'P 1'
#
loop_
_entity.id
_entity.type
_entity.pdbx_description
1 polymer ?
#
loop_
_entity_poly.entity_id
_entity_poly.type
_entity_poly.pdbx_seq_one_letter_code
_entity_poly.pdbx_strand_id
1 'polypeptide(L)'
;MACMVQRILLAALVGAMLLLAADPTGTWTGEQPGPNGNTYPITFKLKADGGKLTGTMGGDQFEQPIQNAEIHGDDISFSVHLEFGNGIDLKYTGKVSADKIDFKVQRSGDDQAQPFVAKKAP
;
A
#
# COMPACT_ATOMS: atom_id res chain seq x y z
N MET A 1 43.65 13.52 7.87
CA MET A 1 43.24 12.52 8.88
C MET A 1 41.83 12.81 9.39
N ALA A 2 41.57 13.97 9.93
CA ALA A 2 40.26 14.32 10.42
C ALA A 2 39.18 14.27 9.33
N CYS A 3 39.50 14.59 8.10
CA CYS A 3 38.58 14.60 6.98
C CYS A 3 38.04 13.21 6.66
N MET A 4 38.85 12.18 6.87
CA MET A 4 38.42 10.81 6.58
C MET A 4 37.36 10.33 7.57
N VAL A 5 37.52 10.72 8.83
CA VAL A 5 36.55 10.37 9.86
C VAL A 5 35.19 11.01 9.57
N GLN A 6 35.21 12.27 9.11
CA GLN A 6 33.98 12.95 8.77
C GLN A 6 33.24 12.29 7.59
N ARG A 7 33.99 11.80 6.62
CA ARG A 7 33.36 11.11 5.49
C ARG A 7 32.65 9.84 5.90
N ILE A 8 33.24 9.11 6.85
CA ILE A 8 32.61 7.90 7.37
C ILE A 8 31.31 8.25 8.09
N LEU A 9 31.32 9.32 8.88
CA LEU A 9 30.12 9.77 9.59
C LEU A 9 29.01 10.16 8.61
N LEU A 10 29.34 10.83 7.53
CA LEU A 10 28.36 11.19 6.51
C LEU A 10 27.73 9.97 5.87
N ALA A 11 28.54 8.96 5.59
CA ALA A 11 28.00 7.72 5.03
C ALA A 11 27.02 7.04 5.98
N ALA A 12 27.30 7.07 7.28
CA ALA A 12 26.40 6.52 8.28
C ALA A 12 25.07 7.28 8.32
N LEU A 13 25.10 8.59 8.17
CA LEU A 13 23.89 9.40 8.13
C LEU A 13 23.02 9.05 6.93
N VAL A 14 23.62 8.87 5.77
CA VAL A 14 22.88 8.48 4.57
C VAL A 14 22.21 7.12 4.77
N GLY A 15 22.91 6.19 5.40
CA GLY A 15 22.33 4.90 5.73
C GLY A 15 21.15 5.02 6.67
N ALA A 16 21.23 5.90 7.67
CA ALA A 16 20.13 6.14 8.59
C ALA A 16 18.91 6.70 7.88
N MET A 17 19.09 7.57 6.88
CA MET A 17 17.97 8.12 6.13
C MET A 17 17.22 7.06 5.34
N LEU A 18 17.91 6.04 4.87
CA LEU A 18 17.25 4.94 4.17
C LEU A 18 16.31 4.14 5.07
N LEU A 19 16.54 4.18 6.37
CA LEU A 19 15.68 3.50 7.34
C LEU A 19 14.40 4.27 7.63
N LEU A 20 14.27 5.48 7.08
CA LEU A 20 13.07 6.29 7.25
C LEU A 20 12.05 6.10 6.15
N ALA A 21 12.25 5.09 5.29
CA ALA A 21 11.24 4.73 4.31
C ALA A 21 9.92 4.42 5.02
N ALA A 22 8.81 4.82 4.43
CA ALA A 22 7.51 4.66 5.05
C ALA A 22 7.16 3.18 5.20
N ASP A 23 6.57 2.84 6.33
CA ASP A 23 6.18 1.47 6.67
C ASP A 23 4.68 1.32 6.43
N PRO A 24 4.26 0.40 5.55
CA PRO A 24 2.83 0.20 5.29
C PRO A 24 2.08 -0.54 6.40
N THR A 25 2.77 -0.97 7.46
CA THR A 25 2.11 -1.69 8.55
C THR A 25 1.07 -0.79 9.23
N GLY A 26 -0.13 -1.31 9.40
CA GLY A 26 -1.20 -0.59 10.10
C GLY A 26 -2.54 -0.80 9.42
N THR A 27 -3.52 -0.04 9.90
CA THR A 27 -4.87 -0.05 9.35
C THR A 27 -5.08 1.25 8.58
N TRP A 28 -5.55 1.11 7.35
CA TRP A 28 -5.72 2.24 6.44
C TRP A 28 -7.15 2.24 5.93
N THR A 29 -7.80 3.39 5.95
CA THR A 29 -9.18 3.51 5.49
C THR A 29 -9.28 4.55 4.38
N GLY A 30 -10.18 4.29 3.44
CA GLY A 30 -10.38 5.21 2.33
C GLY A 30 -11.70 4.96 1.64
N GLU A 31 -11.96 5.80 0.64
CA GLU A 31 -13.15 5.69 -0.21
C GLU A 31 -12.68 5.25 -1.59
N GLN A 32 -12.96 4.00 -1.94
CA GLN A 32 -12.54 3.44 -3.21
C GLN A 32 -13.58 3.73 -4.28
N PRO A 33 -13.17 4.23 -5.45
CA PRO A 33 -14.13 4.43 -6.54
C PRO A 33 -14.64 3.09 -7.05
N GLY A 34 -15.93 3.03 -7.27
CA GLY A 34 -16.59 1.86 -7.81
C GLY A 34 -17.25 2.17 -9.15
N PRO A 35 -17.99 1.21 -9.69
CA PRO A 35 -18.72 1.45 -10.92
C PRO A 35 -19.79 2.51 -10.70
N ASN A 36 -20.19 3.20 -11.77
CA ASN A 36 -21.24 4.22 -11.72
C ASN A 36 -20.89 5.47 -10.92
N GLY A 37 -19.61 5.74 -10.69
CA GLY A 37 -19.20 6.94 -9.99
C GLY A 37 -19.42 6.94 -8.50
N ASN A 38 -19.89 5.84 -7.93
CA ASN A 38 -20.06 5.70 -6.49
C ASN A 38 -18.72 5.38 -5.82
N THR A 39 -18.61 5.71 -4.53
CA THR A 39 -17.47 5.30 -3.74
C THR A 39 -17.90 4.36 -2.63
N TYR A 40 -16.97 3.53 -2.20
CA TYR A 40 -17.22 2.54 -1.16
C TYR A 40 -16.16 2.66 -0.07
N PRO A 41 -16.55 2.64 1.20
CA PRO A 41 -15.55 2.62 2.27
C PRO A 41 -14.77 1.32 2.22
N ILE A 42 -13.47 1.42 2.34
CA ILE A 42 -12.58 0.27 2.24
C ILE A 42 -11.53 0.38 3.33
N THR A 43 -11.17 -0.76 3.91
CA THR A 43 -10.17 -0.83 4.96
C THR A 43 -9.10 -1.83 4.57
N PHE A 44 -7.84 -1.41 4.67
CA PHE A 44 -6.70 -2.28 4.48
C PHE A 44 -6.01 -2.48 5.80
N LYS A 45 -5.80 -3.73 6.18
CA LYS A 45 -4.99 -4.09 7.34
C LYS A 45 -3.72 -4.71 6.80
N LEU A 46 -2.61 -3.99 6.91
CA LEU A 46 -1.37 -4.37 6.27
C LEU A 46 -0.28 -4.63 7.31
N LYS A 47 0.59 -5.55 6.97
CA LYS A 47 1.76 -5.85 7.80
C LYS A 47 2.96 -6.09 6.90
N ALA A 48 4.02 -5.34 7.13
CA ALA A 48 5.29 -5.51 6.45
C ALA A 48 6.26 -6.22 7.40
N ASP A 49 6.90 -7.26 6.91
CA ASP A 49 7.82 -8.04 7.72
C ASP A 49 8.93 -8.58 6.82
N GLY A 50 10.13 -8.01 6.97
CA GLY A 50 11.31 -8.48 6.23
C GLY A 50 11.16 -8.40 4.72
N GLY A 51 10.49 -7.38 4.21
CA GLY A 51 10.25 -7.21 2.78
C GLY A 51 9.03 -7.92 2.25
N LYS A 52 8.32 -8.63 3.11
CA LYS A 52 7.05 -9.27 2.76
C LYS A 52 5.89 -8.43 3.21
N LEU A 53 4.87 -8.34 2.36
CA LEU A 53 3.64 -7.64 2.67
C LEU A 53 2.51 -8.65 2.77
N THR A 54 1.80 -8.62 3.90
CA THR A 54 0.61 -9.45 4.12
C THR A 54 -0.51 -8.57 4.64
N GLY A 55 -1.73 -9.08 4.59
CA GLY A 55 -2.84 -8.37 5.16
C GLY A 55 -4.15 -8.72 4.48
N THR A 56 -5.13 -7.87 4.75
CA THR A 56 -6.49 -8.04 4.23
C THR A 56 -7.02 -6.73 3.70
N MET A 57 -7.98 -6.84 2.81
CA MET A 57 -8.76 -5.72 2.31
C MET A 57 -10.23 -6.04 2.58
N GLY A 58 -10.97 -5.09 3.10
CA GLY A 58 -12.37 -5.34 3.41
C GLY A 58 -13.22 -4.11 3.42
N GLY A 59 -14.52 -4.34 3.54
CA GLY A 59 -15.53 -3.32 3.73
C GLY A 59 -16.38 -3.72 4.92
N ASP A 60 -17.62 -3.22 4.94
CA ASP A 60 -18.51 -3.46 6.08
C ASP A 60 -18.90 -4.92 6.23
N GLN A 61 -18.94 -5.67 5.13
CA GLN A 61 -19.51 -7.01 5.14
C GLN A 61 -18.59 -8.08 4.60
N PHE A 62 -17.34 -7.73 4.29
CA PHE A 62 -16.41 -8.70 3.75
C PHE A 62 -14.98 -8.34 4.10
N GLU A 63 -14.12 -9.36 4.08
CA GLU A 63 -12.68 -9.20 4.27
C GLU A 63 -12.00 -10.30 3.47
N GLN A 64 -11.03 -9.91 2.63
CA GLN A 64 -10.32 -10.84 1.78
C GLN A 64 -8.81 -10.65 1.96
N PRO A 65 -8.05 -11.73 1.92
CA PRO A 65 -6.59 -11.59 1.99
C PRO A 65 -6.05 -10.97 0.72
N ILE A 66 -5.00 -10.18 0.86
CA ILE A 66 -4.28 -9.68 -0.30
C ILE A 66 -3.38 -10.79 -0.85
N GLN A 67 -3.14 -10.76 -2.16
CA GLN A 67 -2.37 -11.78 -2.86
C GLN A 67 -1.29 -11.11 -3.70
N ASN A 68 -0.21 -11.85 -3.96
CA ASN A 68 0.88 -11.40 -4.82
C ASN A 68 1.44 -10.05 -4.39
N ALA A 69 1.58 -9.87 -3.08
CA ALA A 69 1.98 -8.59 -2.53
C ALA A 69 3.48 -8.39 -2.64
N GLU A 70 3.88 -7.17 -2.97
CA GLU A 70 5.28 -6.78 -3.10
C GLU A 70 5.50 -5.42 -2.46
N ILE A 71 6.70 -5.22 -1.92
CA ILE A 71 7.15 -3.94 -1.38
C ILE A 71 8.46 -3.57 -2.05
N HIS A 72 8.53 -2.35 -2.59
CA HIS A 72 9.75 -1.80 -3.15
C HIS A 72 9.90 -0.36 -2.65
N GLY A 73 10.65 -0.18 -1.57
CA GLY A 73 10.75 1.14 -0.94
C GLY A 73 9.40 1.61 -0.43
N ASP A 74 8.93 2.73 -0.94
CA ASP A 74 7.62 3.27 -0.59
C ASP A 74 6.49 2.72 -1.46
N ASP A 75 6.82 1.93 -2.47
CA ASP A 75 5.83 1.42 -3.40
C ASP A 75 5.38 0.03 -2.98
N ILE A 76 4.06 -0.16 -2.94
CA ILE A 76 3.47 -1.47 -2.65
C ILE A 76 2.53 -1.85 -3.78
N SER A 77 2.38 -3.14 -3.98
CA SER A 77 1.40 -3.66 -4.94
C SER A 77 0.85 -4.98 -4.43
N PHE A 78 -0.40 -5.24 -4.75
CA PHE A 78 -1.04 -6.51 -4.41
C PHE A 78 -2.33 -6.64 -5.20
N SER A 79 -2.91 -7.81 -5.14
CA SER A 79 -4.21 -8.06 -5.77
C SER A 79 -5.17 -8.69 -4.76
N VAL A 80 -6.46 -8.54 -5.04
CA VAL A 80 -7.53 -9.12 -4.24
C VAL A 80 -8.54 -9.74 -5.19
N HIS A 81 -8.96 -10.95 -4.87
CA HIS A 81 -9.99 -11.64 -5.65
C HIS A 81 -11.31 -11.59 -4.89
N LEU A 82 -12.36 -11.14 -5.56
CA LEU A 82 -13.72 -11.08 -4.99
C LEU A 82 -14.61 -12.04 -5.75
N GLU A 83 -15.46 -12.74 -4.99
CA GLU A 83 -16.35 -13.77 -5.53
C GLU A 83 -17.69 -13.21 -5.99
N PHE A 84 -17.76 -11.94 -6.34
CA PHE A 84 -19.00 -11.34 -6.84
C PHE A 84 -19.22 -11.72 -8.30
N GLY A 85 -20.42 -12.19 -8.61
CA GLY A 85 -20.75 -12.58 -9.97
C GLY A 85 -19.82 -13.68 -10.47
N ASN A 86 -19.10 -13.42 -11.56
CA ASN A 86 -18.14 -14.37 -12.14
C ASN A 86 -16.74 -14.24 -11.55
N GLY A 87 -16.61 -13.48 -10.47
CA GLY A 87 -15.33 -13.19 -9.88
C GLY A 87 -14.73 -11.91 -10.43
N ILE A 88 -14.15 -11.12 -9.54
CA ILE A 88 -13.52 -9.85 -9.89
C ILE A 88 -12.14 -9.82 -9.27
N ASP A 89 -11.14 -9.50 -10.08
CA ASP A 89 -9.80 -9.28 -9.58
C ASP A 89 -9.52 -7.80 -9.52
N LEU A 90 -9.04 -7.35 -8.37
CA LEU A 90 -8.65 -5.97 -8.15
C LEU A 90 -7.14 -5.92 -7.99
N LYS A 91 -6.51 -5.06 -8.75
CA LYS A 91 -5.07 -4.86 -8.66
C LYS A 91 -4.81 -3.48 -8.06
N TYR A 92 -4.06 -3.47 -6.97
CA TYR A 92 -3.74 -2.25 -6.25
C TYR A 92 -2.26 -1.95 -6.38
N THR A 93 -1.97 -0.68 -6.61
CA THR A 93 -0.62 -0.15 -6.46
C THR A 93 -0.72 1.06 -5.56
N GLY A 94 0.26 1.26 -4.69
CA GLY A 94 0.20 2.35 -3.75
C GLY A 94 1.57 2.93 -3.44
N LYS A 95 1.56 4.20 -3.10
CA LYS A 95 2.74 4.88 -2.60
C LYS A 95 2.49 5.27 -1.16
N VAL A 96 3.31 4.75 -0.26
CA VAL A 96 3.12 4.88 1.18
C VAL A 96 3.82 6.14 1.67
N SER A 97 3.10 6.91 2.48
CA SER A 97 3.64 8.04 3.23
C SER A 97 3.42 7.79 4.72
N ALA A 98 3.78 8.75 5.57
CA ALA A 98 3.68 8.56 7.01
C ALA A 98 2.24 8.32 7.48
N ASP A 99 1.26 8.98 6.86
CA ASP A 99 -0.13 8.96 7.31
C ASP A 99 -1.14 8.61 6.23
N LYS A 100 -0.68 8.30 5.02
CA LYS A 100 -1.59 7.96 3.93
C LYS A 100 -0.90 7.06 2.91
N ILE A 101 -1.72 6.41 2.10
CA ILE A 101 -1.26 5.67 0.93
C ILE A 101 -2.04 6.20 -0.27
N ASP A 102 -1.30 6.66 -1.29
CA ASP A 102 -1.92 7.03 -2.56
C ASP A 102 -2.05 5.78 -3.39
N PHE A 103 -3.27 5.27 -3.50
CA PHE A 103 -3.56 4.03 -4.21
C PHE A 103 -4.08 4.29 -5.60
N LYS A 104 -3.86 3.31 -6.47
CA LYS A 104 -4.59 3.15 -7.71
C LYS A 104 -5.14 1.73 -7.74
N VAL A 105 -6.40 1.60 -8.13
CA VAL A 105 -7.05 0.31 -8.25
C VAL A 105 -7.48 0.10 -9.69
N GLN A 106 -7.16 -1.07 -10.23
CA GLN A 106 -7.60 -1.48 -11.55
C GLN A 106 -8.39 -2.77 -11.43
N ARG A 107 -9.62 -2.71 -11.90
CA ARG A 107 -10.51 -3.87 -11.89
C ARG A 107 -10.28 -4.68 -13.15
N SER A 108 -10.40 -6.01 -13.04
CA SER A 108 -10.27 -6.87 -14.21
C SER A 108 -11.31 -6.48 -15.26
N GLY A 109 -10.85 -6.33 -16.49
CA GLY A 109 -11.67 -5.86 -17.59
C GLY A 109 -11.62 -4.36 -17.83
N ASP A 110 -11.07 -3.58 -16.90
CA ASP A 110 -10.92 -2.15 -17.09
C ASP A 110 -9.57 -1.81 -17.70
N ASP A 111 -9.55 -0.80 -18.56
CA ASP A 111 -8.32 -0.35 -19.21
C ASP A 111 -7.50 0.59 -18.36
N GLN A 112 -8.12 1.20 -17.36
CA GLN A 112 -7.48 2.25 -16.59
C GLN A 112 -7.61 1.99 -15.09
N ALA A 113 -6.57 2.34 -14.36
CA ALA A 113 -6.61 2.35 -12.90
C ALA A 113 -7.20 3.66 -12.42
N GLN A 114 -7.87 3.62 -11.26
CA GLN A 114 -8.47 4.80 -10.66
C GLN A 114 -7.79 5.14 -9.36
N PRO A 115 -7.46 6.41 -9.12
CA PRO A 115 -6.77 6.81 -7.90
C PRO A 115 -7.74 6.99 -6.73
N PHE A 116 -7.24 6.68 -5.55
CA PHE A 116 -7.91 7.04 -4.30
C PHE A 116 -6.87 7.09 -3.20
N VAL A 117 -7.23 7.67 -2.07
CA VAL A 117 -6.31 7.82 -0.93
C VAL A 117 -6.86 7.06 0.25
N ALA A 118 -6.00 6.27 0.89
CA ALA A 118 -6.30 5.66 2.17
C ALA A 118 -5.49 6.36 3.25
N LYS A 119 -6.13 6.66 4.36
CA LYS A 119 -5.49 7.33 5.49
C LYS A 119 -5.29 6.37 6.63
N LYS A 120 -4.21 6.56 7.36
CA LYS A 120 -3.92 5.72 8.50
C LYS A 120 -4.96 5.95 9.60
N ALA A 121 -5.55 4.86 10.06
CA ALA A 121 -6.51 4.92 11.15
C ALA A 121 -5.79 5.21 12.47
N PRO A 122 -6.43 5.95 13.40
CA PRO A 122 -5.85 6.25 14.71
C PRO A 122 -5.64 5.01 15.56
#